data_4cf0bae212c2597b9aee7ef18e1cc412
#
_entry.id   4cf0bae212c2597b9aee7ef18e1cc412
#
_cell.length_a   1.000
_cell.length_b   1.000
_cell.length_c   1.000
_cell.angle_alpha   90.00
_cell.angle_beta   90.00
_cell.angle_gamma   90.00
#
_symmetry.space_group_name_H-M   'P 1'
#
loop_
_entity.id
_entity.type
_entity.pdbx_description
1 polymer ?
#
loop_
_entity_poly.entity_id
_entity_poly.type
_entity_poly.pdbx_seq_one_letter_code
_entity_poly.pdbx_strand_id
1 'polypeptide(L)'
;MPAAVRRIQEVSSMSDADTTDAGDAAELRTPIVAVLGHVDHGKTSLLDEVRGSAVTAGEAGAITQHIGATAVPLSTISDIAGALVDPDDFDLPGLLFIDTPGHHSFSTLRSRGGALADIAVVVVDVNDGFQPQTYEALDILKRTQTPFIVAANKIDTVPGWNPNPDEPVQQTLEKQSDRAESRLNEQLYEIIGQLSDEGFSADMYWRVQDFRANIGVVPVSAETGEGVPDLLTVLMGLSQRYLKEEMSIDIGGPGVGTVLEVKEERGFGTTIDIVLYDGTVRADDTIVVGAKNQTIVTDVRALLQPQPLAEIRTEKQFEQVDEVRAAAGVKIAAPDLDDAMAGAPVRVVRDRPLEEVIEEVEAELAEIDVVTEEEGVVVKADTLGSLEAIAAALDDAEVPIVRAEVGDVAPRDIAVASTADEPKHEAILGFNVDVLDDAEREAEEKDVELFVDDVIYQLVEGYEEHIEAIERAQQEQVLDKIKRPCRFRVLQDHVFRQSNPAVVGVEVLSGTLKRNSHVVKWDGNEAERIGELKSLQAAGEDIDEARAGEEVAASIDGPTVGRQIEEGDELWTELPEKHAKILEQELADDIPADELEALRMYLEKHRKRDPFWGK
;
A
#
# COMPACT_ATOMS: atom_id res chain seq x y z
N MET A 1 -22.65 10.34 -32.74
CA MET A 1 -21.32 10.26 -32.15
C MET A 1 -21.19 11.32 -31.08
N PRO A 2 -20.71 10.97 -29.85
CA PRO A 2 -20.40 11.98 -28.86
C PRO A 2 -19.35 12.97 -29.36
N ALA A 3 -19.47 14.23 -28.95
CA ALA A 3 -18.60 15.30 -29.46
C ALA A 3 -17.11 15.07 -29.21
N ALA A 4 -16.77 14.34 -28.14
CA ALA A 4 -15.40 13.97 -27.80
C ALA A 4 -14.79 12.95 -28.76
N VAL A 5 -15.56 11.93 -29.17
CA VAL A 5 -15.14 10.91 -30.17
C VAL A 5 -14.91 11.57 -31.54
N ARG A 6 -15.80 12.49 -31.95
CA ARG A 6 -15.60 13.27 -33.17
C ARG A 6 -14.36 14.15 -33.14
N ARG A 7 -14.04 14.75 -31.98
CA ARG A 7 -12.83 15.58 -31.80
C ARG A 7 -11.54 14.75 -31.81
N ILE A 8 -11.58 13.54 -31.25
CA ILE A 8 -10.43 12.61 -31.32
C ILE A 8 -10.17 12.24 -32.78
N GLN A 9 -11.22 11.98 -33.58
CA GLN A 9 -11.12 11.66 -35.01
C GLN A 9 -10.72 12.87 -35.88
N GLU A 10 -11.27 14.07 -35.65
CA GLU A 10 -10.93 15.29 -36.43
C GLU A 10 -9.47 15.73 -36.21
N VAL A 11 -8.85 15.40 -35.07
CA VAL A 11 -7.44 15.75 -34.79
C VAL A 11 -6.48 14.70 -35.38
N SER A 12 -6.90 13.44 -35.52
CA SER A 12 -6.12 12.39 -36.21
C SER A 12 -5.91 12.74 -37.67
N SER A 13 -6.92 13.31 -38.35
CA SER A 13 -6.85 13.69 -39.77
C SER A 13 -6.04 14.96 -40.06
N MET A 14 -5.56 15.71 -39.05
CA MET A 14 -4.80 16.95 -39.27
C MET A 14 -3.27 16.78 -39.19
N SER A 15 -2.74 15.58 -38.88
CA SER A 15 -1.28 15.33 -38.75
C SER A 15 -0.59 14.87 -40.04
N ASP A 16 -1.32 14.64 -41.15
CA ASP A 16 -0.78 14.07 -42.40
C ASP A 16 -0.25 15.09 -43.43
N ALA A 17 0.15 16.28 -43.00
CA ALA A 17 0.80 17.24 -43.87
C ALA A 17 2.22 17.57 -43.41
N ASP A 18 3.14 16.70 -43.66
CA ASP A 18 4.58 16.89 -43.97
C ASP A 18 5.42 15.74 -43.40
N THR A 19 5.67 14.72 -44.20
CA THR A 19 7.00 14.07 -44.31
C THR A 19 6.93 12.92 -45.31
N THR A 20 7.35 13.17 -46.53
CA THR A 20 7.80 12.12 -47.43
C THR A 20 9.27 11.84 -47.15
N ASP A 21 9.56 10.78 -46.44
CA ASP A 21 10.81 10.04 -46.64
C ASP A 21 10.54 8.54 -46.45
N ALA A 22 10.76 7.78 -47.54
CA ALA A 22 10.56 6.35 -47.57
C ALA A 22 11.78 5.66 -46.98
N GLY A 23 11.76 5.48 -45.66
CA GLY A 23 12.64 4.60 -44.94
C GLY A 23 11.80 3.73 -44.01
N ASP A 24 12.04 2.40 -44.01
CA ASP A 24 11.37 1.34 -43.27
C ASP A 24 10.31 1.82 -42.27
N ALA A 25 9.04 1.60 -42.59
CA ALA A 25 7.94 1.92 -41.71
C ALA A 25 8.16 1.07 -40.42
N ALA A 26 8.57 1.71 -39.31
CA ALA A 26 8.65 1.04 -38.03
C ALA A 26 7.27 0.44 -37.75
N GLU A 27 7.23 -0.87 -37.55
CA GLU A 27 5.99 -1.55 -37.16
C GLU A 27 5.65 -1.13 -35.74
N LEU A 28 4.39 -0.76 -35.48
CA LEU A 28 3.93 -0.38 -34.15
C LEU A 28 3.52 -1.63 -33.38
N ARG A 29 3.98 -1.76 -32.13
CA ARG A 29 3.49 -2.81 -31.25
C ARG A 29 2.09 -2.51 -30.73
N THR A 30 1.44 -3.53 -30.24
CA THR A 30 0.18 -3.40 -29.50
C THR A 30 0.42 -2.65 -28.18
N PRO A 31 -0.36 -1.58 -27.88
CA PRO A 31 -0.33 -0.92 -26.57
C PRO A 31 -0.68 -1.88 -25.44
N ILE A 32 0.08 -1.80 -24.37
CA ILE A 32 -0.13 -2.59 -23.16
C ILE A 32 -0.99 -1.80 -22.18
N VAL A 33 -2.14 -2.37 -21.79
CA VAL A 33 -3.13 -1.76 -20.90
C VAL A 33 -3.16 -2.52 -19.58
N ALA A 34 -2.79 -1.87 -18.49
CA ALA A 34 -2.96 -2.44 -17.14
C ALA A 34 -4.37 -2.20 -16.61
N VAL A 35 -4.99 -3.22 -15.99
CA VAL A 35 -6.31 -3.09 -15.36
C VAL A 35 -6.14 -3.15 -13.84
N LEU A 36 -6.40 -2.04 -13.17
CA LEU A 36 -6.11 -1.75 -11.79
C LEU A 36 -7.40 -1.50 -10.97
N GLY A 37 -7.33 -1.59 -9.66
CA GLY A 37 -8.44 -1.25 -8.77
C GLY A 37 -8.67 -2.29 -7.67
N HIS A 38 -9.61 -2.02 -6.78
CA HIS A 38 -9.89 -2.85 -5.60
C HIS A 38 -10.43 -4.24 -5.97
N VAL A 39 -10.24 -5.24 -5.07
CA VAL A 39 -10.92 -6.54 -5.15
C VAL A 39 -12.43 -6.28 -5.22
N ASP A 40 -13.18 -7.11 -5.97
CA ASP A 40 -14.63 -7.01 -6.17
C ASP A 40 -15.17 -5.78 -6.93
N HIS A 41 -14.32 -4.83 -7.37
CA HIS A 41 -14.73 -3.73 -8.25
C HIS A 41 -15.00 -4.17 -9.70
N GLY A 42 -14.73 -5.45 -10.02
CA GLY A 42 -15.10 -6.07 -11.28
C GLY A 42 -14.06 -5.98 -12.39
N LYS A 43 -12.77 -5.93 -12.04
CA LYS A 43 -11.66 -5.97 -13.01
C LYS A 43 -11.73 -7.17 -13.95
N THR A 44 -11.80 -8.39 -13.37
CA THR A 44 -11.90 -9.64 -14.14
C THR A 44 -13.20 -9.69 -14.93
N SER A 45 -14.33 -9.26 -14.34
CA SER A 45 -15.61 -9.20 -15.05
C SER A 45 -15.58 -8.26 -16.25
N LEU A 46 -14.88 -7.11 -16.15
CA LEU A 46 -14.71 -6.17 -17.25
C LEU A 46 -13.91 -6.79 -18.40
N LEU A 47 -12.84 -7.50 -18.09
CA LEU A 47 -12.05 -8.22 -19.07
C LEU A 47 -12.81 -9.40 -19.69
N ASP A 48 -13.60 -10.11 -18.89
CA ASP A 48 -14.45 -11.20 -19.37
C ASP A 48 -15.56 -10.68 -20.28
N GLU A 49 -16.13 -9.49 -20.01
CA GLU A 49 -17.08 -8.85 -20.91
C GLU A 49 -16.44 -8.44 -22.23
N VAL A 50 -15.24 -7.86 -22.23
CA VAL A 50 -14.48 -7.57 -23.46
C VAL A 50 -14.23 -8.85 -24.27
N ARG A 51 -13.89 -9.97 -23.57
CA ARG A 51 -13.71 -11.30 -24.20
C ARG A 51 -15.03 -11.86 -24.75
N GLY A 52 -16.11 -11.75 -23.96
CA GLY A 52 -17.43 -12.26 -24.31
C GLY A 52 -18.04 -11.53 -25.50
N SER A 53 -17.94 -10.23 -25.54
CA SER A 53 -18.41 -9.38 -26.64
C SER A 53 -17.71 -9.71 -27.96
N ALA A 54 -16.38 -9.98 -27.92
CA ALA A 54 -15.63 -10.41 -29.09
C ALA A 54 -16.05 -11.79 -29.64
N VAL A 55 -16.33 -12.74 -28.75
CA VAL A 55 -16.86 -14.06 -29.16
C VAL A 55 -18.23 -13.92 -29.82
N THR A 56 -19.05 -13.01 -29.34
CA THR A 56 -20.40 -12.74 -29.87
C THR A 56 -20.34 -12.03 -31.24
N ALA A 57 -19.33 -11.16 -31.46
CA ALA A 57 -19.08 -10.51 -32.74
C ALA A 57 -18.63 -11.46 -33.87
N GLY A 58 -18.42 -12.75 -33.55
CA GLY A 58 -18.11 -13.79 -34.55
C GLY A 58 -16.64 -14.08 -34.76
N GLU A 59 -15.76 -13.42 -33.99
CA GLU A 59 -14.31 -13.59 -34.02
C GLU A 59 -13.79 -14.46 -32.86
N ALA A 60 -14.45 -15.57 -32.57
CA ALA A 60 -14.10 -16.50 -31.50
C ALA A 60 -12.64 -17.04 -31.54
N GLY A 61 -11.90 -16.80 -32.60
CA GLY A 61 -10.48 -17.11 -32.76
C GLY A 61 -9.53 -15.92 -32.75
N ALA A 62 -10.07 -14.67 -32.72
CA ALA A 62 -9.25 -13.47 -32.84
C ALA A 62 -8.70 -12.97 -31.50
N ILE A 63 -9.38 -13.27 -30.37
CA ILE A 63 -8.83 -12.99 -29.03
C ILE A 63 -7.93 -14.15 -28.63
N THR A 64 -6.67 -13.82 -28.45
CA THR A 64 -5.70 -14.75 -27.86
C THR A 64 -5.63 -14.46 -26.35
N GLN A 65 -6.10 -15.41 -25.53
CA GLN A 65 -5.76 -15.41 -24.10
C GLN A 65 -4.29 -15.75 -23.99
N HIS A 66 -3.48 -14.75 -23.69
CA HIS A 66 -2.15 -15.00 -23.18
C HIS A 66 -2.24 -15.24 -21.67
N ILE A 67 -1.28 -15.94 -21.11
CA ILE A 67 -1.22 -16.19 -19.67
C ILE A 67 -0.98 -14.84 -19.00
N GLY A 68 -1.94 -14.40 -18.15
CA GLY A 68 -1.89 -13.08 -17.51
C GLY A 68 -2.11 -11.89 -18.45
N ALA A 69 -2.44 -12.10 -19.74
CA ALA A 69 -2.69 -11.02 -20.67
C ALA A 69 -3.77 -11.41 -21.70
N THR A 70 -4.51 -10.43 -22.24
CA THR A 70 -5.55 -10.61 -23.26
C THR A 70 -5.30 -9.66 -24.42
N ALA A 71 -4.96 -10.19 -25.58
CA ALA A 71 -4.83 -9.40 -26.80
C ALA A 71 -6.20 -9.23 -27.46
N VAL A 72 -6.59 -8.00 -27.74
CA VAL A 72 -7.82 -7.62 -28.43
C VAL A 72 -7.45 -6.88 -29.72
N PRO A 73 -7.55 -7.54 -30.88
CA PRO A 73 -7.23 -6.92 -32.19
C PRO A 73 -8.13 -5.73 -32.54
N LEU A 74 -7.63 -4.81 -33.36
CA LEU A 74 -8.39 -3.64 -33.84
C LEU A 74 -9.71 -4.02 -34.48
N SER A 75 -9.72 -5.08 -35.30
CA SER A 75 -10.97 -5.60 -35.92
C SER A 75 -12.03 -5.91 -34.85
N THR A 76 -11.64 -6.63 -33.81
CA THR A 76 -12.53 -6.97 -32.71
C THR A 76 -13.00 -5.74 -31.94
N ILE A 77 -12.10 -4.77 -31.67
CA ILE A 77 -12.47 -3.50 -31.04
C ILE A 77 -13.49 -2.74 -31.89
N SER A 78 -13.28 -2.71 -33.22
CA SER A 78 -14.22 -2.08 -34.15
C SER A 78 -15.59 -2.78 -34.16
N ASP A 79 -15.62 -4.12 -34.10
CA ASP A 79 -16.87 -4.88 -34.02
C ASP A 79 -17.64 -4.62 -32.72
N ILE A 80 -16.95 -4.53 -31.58
CA ILE A 80 -17.55 -4.19 -30.27
C ILE A 80 -18.01 -2.73 -30.24
N ALA A 81 -17.15 -1.80 -30.67
CA ALA A 81 -17.41 -0.37 -30.62
C ALA A 81 -18.35 0.13 -31.76
N GLY A 82 -18.53 -0.68 -32.79
CA GLY A 82 -19.41 -0.37 -33.91
C GLY A 82 -19.07 0.98 -34.57
N ALA A 83 -20.04 1.87 -34.66
CA ALA A 83 -19.84 3.19 -35.28
C ALA A 83 -18.93 4.16 -34.49
N LEU A 84 -18.42 3.77 -33.31
CA LEU A 84 -17.52 4.59 -32.53
C LEU A 84 -16.06 4.48 -32.99
N VAL A 85 -15.65 3.35 -33.56
CA VAL A 85 -14.29 3.07 -34.03
C VAL A 85 -14.33 2.71 -35.53
N ASP A 86 -13.72 3.54 -36.37
CA ASP A 86 -13.43 3.19 -37.75
C ASP A 86 -11.98 2.64 -37.81
N PRO A 87 -11.78 1.38 -38.23
CA PRO A 87 -10.45 0.80 -38.30
C PRO A 87 -9.47 1.59 -39.18
N ASP A 88 -9.96 2.30 -40.19
CA ASP A 88 -9.13 3.09 -41.09
C ASP A 88 -8.53 4.35 -40.42
N ASP A 89 -9.05 4.75 -39.27
CA ASP A 89 -8.55 5.89 -38.48
C ASP A 89 -7.38 5.52 -37.52
N PHE A 90 -7.06 4.23 -37.39
CA PHE A 90 -6.06 3.74 -36.43
C PHE A 90 -4.94 2.95 -37.10
N ASP A 91 -3.70 3.27 -36.74
CA ASP A 91 -2.50 2.53 -37.17
C ASP A 91 -2.13 1.42 -36.20
N LEU A 92 -2.75 1.39 -35.02
CA LEU A 92 -2.45 0.42 -33.94
C LEU A 92 -3.10 -0.94 -34.24
N PRO A 93 -2.40 -2.05 -33.94
CA PRO A 93 -2.93 -3.39 -34.24
C PRO A 93 -4.06 -3.83 -33.30
N GLY A 94 -4.22 -3.16 -32.16
CA GLY A 94 -5.21 -3.48 -31.13
C GLY A 94 -4.78 -3.03 -29.74
N LEU A 95 -5.22 -3.73 -28.69
CA LEU A 95 -4.86 -3.51 -27.29
C LEU A 95 -4.45 -4.83 -26.64
N LEU A 96 -3.43 -4.82 -25.79
CA LEU A 96 -3.03 -5.94 -24.93
C LEU A 96 -3.37 -5.60 -23.50
N PHE A 97 -4.42 -6.19 -22.94
CA PHE A 97 -4.75 -6.05 -21.53
C PHE A 97 -3.93 -7.00 -20.68
N ILE A 98 -3.31 -6.50 -19.62
CA ILE A 98 -2.68 -7.33 -18.61
C ILE A 98 -3.71 -7.55 -17.51
N ASP A 99 -4.13 -8.83 -17.36
CA ASP A 99 -4.98 -9.29 -16.28
C ASP A 99 -4.08 -9.79 -15.16
N THR A 100 -3.82 -8.91 -14.23
CA THR A 100 -3.04 -9.27 -13.06
C THR A 100 -4.00 -9.64 -11.94
N PRO A 101 -4.11 -10.93 -11.56
CA PRO A 101 -4.90 -11.32 -10.42
C PRO A 101 -4.30 -10.73 -9.15
N GLY A 102 -5.04 -9.80 -8.53
CA GLY A 102 -4.63 -9.14 -7.30
C GLY A 102 -3.68 -7.94 -7.48
N HIS A 103 -3.30 -7.33 -6.36
CA HIS A 103 -2.46 -6.13 -6.26
C HIS A 103 -1.00 -6.30 -6.73
N HIS A 104 -0.57 -7.51 -6.88
CA HIS A 104 0.82 -7.95 -6.90
C HIS A 104 1.59 -7.62 -8.15
N SER A 105 0.91 -7.17 -9.19
CA SER A 105 1.54 -6.88 -10.48
C SER A 105 1.75 -5.40 -10.76
N PHE A 106 1.32 -4.51 -9.86
CA PHE A 106 1.45 -3.08 -10.09
C PHE A 106 2.89 -2.60 -10.11
N SER A 107 3.68 -3.16 -9.26
CA SER A 107 5.09 -2.87 -9.14
C SER A 107 5.91 -3.50 -10.26
N THR A 108 5.43 -4.61 -10.84
CA THR A 108 6.00 -5.22 -12.06
C THR A 108 5.75 -4.34 -13.31
N LEU A 109 4.89 -3.29 -13.21
CA LEU A 109 4.65 -2.34 -14.30
C LEU A 109 5.83 -1.43 -14.62
N ARG A 110 6.95 -1.57 -13.89
CA ARG A 110 8.16 -0.80 -14.12
C ARG A 110 9.21 -1.64 -14.82
N SER A 111 9.61 -1.24 -16.02
CA SER A 111 10.83 -1.72 -16.65
C SER A 111 11.84 -0.58 -16.79
N ARG A 112 13.11 -0.93 -16.94
CA ARG A 112 14.17 0.07 -17.15
C ARG A 112 13.87 0.93 -18.39
N GLY A 113 13.59 2.22 -18.18
CA GLY A 113 13.30 3.18 -19.25
C GLY A 113 11.83 3.50 -19.47
N GLY A 114 10.89 2.95 -18.70
CA GLY A 114 9.46 3.26 -18.82
C GLY A 114 8.55 2.33 -18.01
N ALA A 115 7.27 2.64 -17.95
CA ALA A 115 6.27 1.73 -17.41
C ALA A 115 6.10 0.51 -18.36
N LEU A 116 5.91 -0.70 -17.80
CA LEU A 116 5.56 -1.88 -18.61
C LEU A 116 4.22 -1.68 -19.33
N ALA A 117 3.27 -0.99 -18.66
CA ALA A 117 2.00 -0.61 -19.26
C ALA A 117 2.08 0.79 -19.84
N ASP A 118 1.65 0.92 -21.09
CA ASP A 118 1.58 2.20 -21.81
C ASP A 118 0.44 3.09 -21.29
N ILE A 119 -0.64 2.46 -20.80
CA ILE A 119 -1.81 3.12 -20.23
C ILE A 119 -2.46 2.20 -19.20
N ALA A 120 -3.13 2.79 -18.21
CA ALA A 120 -3.86 2.02 -17.22
C ALA A 120 -5.36 2.34 -17.20
N VAL A 121 -6.16 1.37 -16.77
CA VAL A 121 -7.59 1.50 -16.46
C VAL A 121 -7.77 1.24 -14.98
N VAL A 122 -8.17 2.25 -14.22
CA VAL A 122 -8.53 2.10 -12.80
C VAL A 122 -10.01 1.81 -12.70
N VAL A 123 -10.36 0.59 -12.29
CA VAL A 123 -11.76 0.14 -12.15
C VAL A 123 -12.26 0.46 -10.75
N VAL A 124 -13.35 1.23 -10.67
CA VAL A 124 -13.96 1.67 -9.43
C VAL A 124 -15.44 1.34 -9.44
N ASP A 125 -15.96 0.69 -8.39
CA ASP A 125 -17.40 0.50 -8.21
C ASP A 125 -18.07 1.84 -7.89
N VAL A 126 -19.08 2.23 -8.65
CA VAL A 126 -19.80 3.51 -8.45
C VAL A 126 -20.48 3.62 -7.09
N ASN A 127 -20.78 2.48 -6.43
CA ASN A 127 -21.44 2.48 -5.12
C ASN A 127 -20.47 2.63 -3.96
N ASP A 128 -19.25 2.11 -4.11
CA ASP A 128 -18.25 2.04 -3.02
C ASP A 128 -17.23 3.18 -3.10
N GLY A 129 -17.02 3.75 -4.30
CA GLY A 129 -16.00 4.77 -4.53
C GLY A 129 -14.58 4.22 -4.38
N PHE A 130 -13.64 5.05 -3.96
CA PHE A 130 -12.25 4.63 -3.75
C PHE A 130 -12.11 3.78 -2.49
N GLN A 131 -11.37 2.71 -2.63
CA GLN A 131 -10.99 1.79 -1.56
C GLN A 131 -9.46 1.83 -1.38
N PRO A 132 -8.90 1.32 -0.28
CA PRO A 132 -7.45 1.40 -0.01
C PRO A 132 -6.57 1.04 -1.20
N GLN A 133 -6.89 -0.04 -1.87
CA GLN A 133 -6.19 -0.51 -3.05
C GLN A 133 -6.31 0.42 -4.28
N THR A 134 -7.36 1.24 -4.35
CA THR A 134 -7.49 2.26 -5.40
C THR A 134 -6.47 3.39 -5.18
N TYR A 135 -6.29 3.83 -3.93
CA TYR A 135 -5.29 4.84 -3.58
C TYR A 135 -3.87 4.34 -3.90
N GLU A 136 -3.57 3.10 -3.53
CA GLU A 136 -2.29 2.45 -3.84
C GLU A 136 -2.00 2.40 -5.35
N ALA A 137 -3.00 2.01 -6.15
CA ALA A 137 -2.89 2.03 -7.61
C ALA A 137 -2.61 3.45 -8.15
N LEU A 138 -3.28 4.48 -7.61
CA LEU A 138 -3.07 5.87 -8.02
C LEU A 138 -1.66 6.38 -7.68
N ASP A 139 -1.12 6.02 -6.51
CA ASP A 139 0.24 6.38 -6.13
C ASP A 139 1.29 5.76 -7.05
N ILE A 140 1.12 4.49 -7.40
CA ILE A 140 2.00 3.82 -8.36
C ILE A 140 1.93 4.53 -9.71
N LEU A 141 0.73 4.80 -10.23
CA LEU A 141 0.55 5.50 -11.50
C LEU A 141 1.17 6.91 -11.48
N LYS A 142 1.12 7.59 -10.33
CA LYS A 142 1.74 8.90 -10.13
C LYS A 142 3.27 8.82 -10.13
N ARG A 143 3.85 7.83 -9.44
CA ARG A 143 5.30 7.58 -9.40
C ARG A 143 5.85 7.17 -10.77
N THR A 144 5.15 6.29 -11.49
CA THR A 144 5.56 5.81 -12.83
C THR A 144 5.20 6.78 -13.95
N GLN A 145 4.44 7.83 -13.66
CA GLN A 145 3.89 8.78 -14.65
C GLN A 145 3.08 8.09 -15.77
N THR A 146 2.50 6.93 -15.47
CA THR A 146 1.68 6.17 -16.42
C THR A 146 0.34 6.88 -16.64
N PRO A 147 -0.06 7.21 -17.88
CA PRO A 147 -1.37 7.78 -18.16
C PRO A 147 -2.46 6.76 -17.84
N PHE A 148 -3.59 7.23 -17.31
CA PHE A 148 -4.69 6.34 -16.96
C PHE A 148 -6.06 6.97 -17.19
N ILE A 149 -7.09 6.12 -17.23
CA ILE A 149 -8.50 6.50 -17.22
C ILE A 149 -9.21 5.72 -16.11
N VAL A 150 -10.35 6.23 -15.66
CA VAL A 150 -11.17 5.55 -14.65
C VAL A 150 -12.38 4.92 -15.31
N ALA A 151 -12.55 3.60 -15.14
CA ALA A 151 -13.77 2.87 -15.47
C ALA A 151 -14.66 2.82 -14.23
N ALA A 152 -15.68 3.68 -14.18
CA ALA A 152 -16.67 3.72 -13.10
C ALA A 152 -17.69 2.60 -13.35
N ASN A 153 -17.46 1.43 -12.73
CA ASN A 153 -18.14 0.17 -13.00
C ASN A 153 -19.41 -0.04 -12.16
N LYS A 154 -20.20 -1.01 -12.56
CA LYS A 154 -21.47 -1.46 -11.93
C LYS A 154 -22.60 -0.42 -11.98
N ILE A 155 -22.67 0.39 -13.05
CA ILE A 155 -23.76 1.36 -13.26
C ILE A 155 -25.14 0.69 -13.34
N ASP A 156 -25.19 -0.59 -13.75
CA ASP A 156 -26.39 -1.43 -13.80
C ASP A 156 -27.05 -1.62 -12.41
N THR A 157 -26.27 -1.52 -11.36
CA THR A 157 -26.75 -1.67 -9.95
C THR A 157 -27.43 -0.41 -9.41
N VAL A 158 -27.34 0.72 -10.12
CA VAL A 158 -27.99 1.97 -9.72
C VAL A 158 -29.51 1.81 -9.71
N PRO A 159 -30.20 2.13 -8.60
CA PRO A 159 -31.63 1.90 -8.48
C PRO A 159 -32.46 2.62 -9.55
N GLY A 160 -33.13 1.86 -10.39
CA GLY A 160 -33.97 2.38 -11.48
C GLY A 160 -33.22 2.59 -12.80
N TRP A 161 -31.98 2.16 -12.88
CA TRP A 161 -31.23 2.10 -14.13
C TRP A 161 -31.91 1.16 -15.14
N ASN A 162 -31.95 1.53 -16.40
CA ASN A 162 -32.47 0.72 -17.49
C ASN A 162 -31.37 0.53 -18.55
N PRO A 163 -30.75 -0.66 -18.60
CA PRO A 163 -29.58 -0.92 -19.45
C PRO A 163 -29.88 -0.77 -20.94
N ASN A 164 -28.93 -0.20 -21.69
CA ASN A 164 -28.96 -0.15 -23.14
C ASN A 164 -27.53 -0.26 -23.71
N PRO A 165 -26.98 -1.46 -23.88
CA PRO A 165 -25.59 -1.67 -24.32
C PRO A 165 -25.35 -1.31 -25.80
N ASP A 166 -26.41 -1.17 -26.60
CA ASP A 166 -26.30 -0.87 -28.05
C ASP A 166 -26.02 0.62 -28.34
N GLU A 167 -25.98 1.47 -27.31
CA GLU A 167 -25.79 2.92 -27.49
C GLU A 167 -24.63 3.41 -26.60
N PRO A 168 -23.93 4.49 -27.02
CA PRO A 168 -22.95 5.14 -26.16
C PRO A 168 -23.53 5.50 -24.78
N VAL A 169 -22.77 5.27 -23.73
CA VAL A 169 -23.24 5.43 -22.34
C VAL A 169 -23.76 6.85 -22.05
N GLN A 170 -23.19 7.87 -22.69
CA GLN A 170 -23.71 9.24 -22.59
C GLN A 170 -25.18 9.33 -23.06
N GLN A 171 -25.53 8.69 -24.18
CA GLN A 171 -26.89 8.71 -24.70
C GLN A 171 -27.84 7.86 -23.87
N THR A 172 -27.35 6.74 -23.34
CA THR A 172 -28.11 5.91 -22.41
C THR A 172 -28.43 6.67 -21.12
N LEU A 173 -27.48 7.46 -20.60
CA LEU A 173 -27.68 8.32 -19.44
C LEU A 173 -28.78 9.36 -19.65
N GLU A 174 -28.80 10.03 -20.81
CA GLU A 174 -29.80 11.03 -21.15
C GLU A 174 -31.24 10.47 -21.29
N LYS A 175 -31.37 9.14 -21.46
CA LYS A 175 -32.66 8.42 -21.56
C LYS A 175 -33.15 7.82 -20.26
N GLN A 176 -32.34 7.89 -19.20
CA GLN A 176 -32.75 7.40 -17.88
C GLN A 176 -33.83 8.25 -17.25
N SER A 177 -34.45 7.72 -16.19
CA SER A 177 -35.32 8.53 -15.35
C SER A 177 -34.50 9.60 -14.61
N ASP A 178 -35.07 10.78 -14.36
CA ASP A 178 -34.42 11.88 -13.61
C ASP A 178 -33.78 11.40 -12.29
N ARG A 179 -34.39 10.38 -11.64
CA ARG A 179 -33.90 9.83 -10.39
C ARG A 179 -32.65 8.95 -10.59
N ALA A 180 -32.63 8.08 -11.59
CA ALA A 180 -31.50 7.21 -11.87
C ALA A 180 -30.32 8.04 -12.40
N GLU A 181 -30.59 8.99 -13.32
CA GLU A 181 -29.59 9.92 -13.82
C GLU A 181 -28.96 10.74 -12.70
N SER A 182 -29.78 11.38 -11.82
CA SER A 182 -29.25 12.18 -10.70
C SER A 182 -28.39 11.33 -9.79
N ARG A 183 -28.80 10.10 -9.46
CA ARG A 183 -28.07 9.23 -8.55
C ARG A 183 -26.73 8.77 -9.14
N LEU A 184 -26.69 8.36 -10.40
CA LEU A 184 -25.43 8.01 -11.06
C LEU A 184 -24.51 9.23 -11.16
N ASN A 185 -25.05 10.41 -11.50
CA ASN A 185 -24.26 11.64 -11.53
C ASN A 185 -23.66 11.98 -10.15
N GLU A 186 -24.41 11.83 -9.05
CA GLU A 186 -23.88 12.02 -7.70
C GLU A 186 -22.68 11.09 -7.42
N GLN A 187 -22.80 9.79 -7.73
CA GLN A 187 -21.73 8.80 -7.53
C GLN A 187 -20.50 9.10 -8.42
N LEU A 188 -20.71 9.48 -9.67
CA LEU A 188 -19.61 9.84 -10.58
C LEU A 188 -18.88 11.11 -10.14
N TYR A 189 -19.62 12.12 -9.62
CA TYR A 189 -18.99 13.31 -9.06
C TYR A 189 -18.25 13.04 -7.74
N GLU A 190 -18.67 12.04 -6.97
CA GLU A 190 -17.94 11.59 -5.79
C GLU A 190 -16.57 11.02 -6.19
N ILE A 191 -16.52 10.13 -7.19
CA ILE A 191 -15.26 9.59 -7.75
C ILE A 191 -14.37 10.72 -8.28
N ILE A 192 -14.94 11.72 -8.99
CA ILE A 192 -14.19 12.88 -9.47
C ILE A 192 -13.64 13.70 -8.30
N GLY A 193 -14.41 13.84 -7.22
CA GLY A 193 -13.98 14.50 -5.99
C GLY A 193 -12.79 13.78 -5.35
N GLN A 194 -12.86 12.47 -5.20
CA GLN A 194 -11.78 11.63 -4.65
C GLN A 194 -10.49 11.75 -5.51
N LEU A 195 -10.62 11.75 -6.86
CA LEU A 195 -9.48 12.02 -7.75
C LEU A 195 -8.86 13.40 -7.52
N SER A 196 -9.70 14.40 -7.26
CA SER A 196 -9.24 15.77 -6.98
C SER A 196 -8.50 15.87 -5.65
N ASP A 197 -8.92 15.12 -4.64
CA ASP A 197 -8.25 15.04 -3.33
C ASP A 197 -6.85 14.43 -3.47
N GLU A 198 -6.68 13.48 -4.39
CA GLU A 198 -5.38 12.90 -4.76
C GLU A 198 -4.54 13.79 -5.71
N GLY A 199 -5.03 14.98 -6.04
CA GLY A 199 -4.32 15.95 -6.87
C GLY A 199 -4.49 15.76 -8.37
N PHE A 200 -5.42 14.91 -8.82
CA PHE A 200 -5.74 14.72 -10.23
C PHE A 200 -6.92 15.58 -10.66
N SER A 201 -6.82 16.21 -11.84
CA SER A 201 -7.97 16.85 -12.48
C SER A 201 -8.72 15.81 -13.32
N ALA A 202 -10.02 15.66 -13.09
CA ALA A 202 -10.84 14.66 -13.78
C ALA A 202 -12.21 15.22 -14.21
N ASP A 203 -12.78 14.68 -15.26
CA ASP A 203 -14.18 14.93 -15.68
C ASP A 203 -14.69 13.70 -16.46
N MET A 204 -15.98 13.67 -16.75
CA MET A 204 -16.58 12.68 -17.63
C MET A 204 -15.85 12.66 -18.98
N TYR A 205 -15.51 11.47 -19.53
CA TYR A 205 -14.71 11.33 -20.74
C TYR A 205 -15.23 12.18 -21.91
N TRP A 206 -16.55 12.36 -22.05
CA TRP A 206 -17.16 13.18 -23.11
C TRP A 206 -17.03 14.69 -22.90
N ARG A 207 -16.57 15.16 -21.75
CA ARG A 207 -16.30 16.57 -21.42
C ARG A 207 -14.82 16.91 -21.47
N VAL A 208 -13.96 15.91 -21.31
CA VAL A 208 -12.51 16.10 -21.35
C VAL A 208 -12.09 16.60 -22.74
N GLN A 209 -11.37 17.72 -22.76
CA GLN A 209 -10.84 18.32 -24.00
C GLN A 209 -9.36 17.96 -24.21
N ASP A 210 -8.62 17.85 -23.12
CA ASP A 210 -7.21 17.47 -23.12
C ASP A 210 -6.98 16.39 -22.06
N PHE A 211 -6.77 15.18 -22.53
CA PHE A 211 -6.50 14.00 -21.67
C PHE A 211 -5.08 13.99 -21.07
N ARG A 212 -4.18 14.91 -21.46
CA ARG A 212 -2.90 15.10 -20.78
C ARG A 212 -3.06 15.85 -19.46
N ALA A 213 -4.06 16.70 -19.39
CA ALA A 213 -4.32 17.54 -18.21
C ALA A 213 -5.46 17.01 -17.34
N ASN A 214 -6.34 16.14 -17.87
CA ASN A 214 -7.53 15.68 -17.18
C ASN A 214 -7.74 14.19 -17.37
N ILE A 215 -8.02 13.50 -16.29
CA ILE A 215 -8.39 12.08 -16.29
C ILE A 215 -9.83 11.93 -16.79
N GLY A 216 -10.05 11.01 -17.74
CA GLY A 216 -11.38 10.67 -18.23
C GLY A 216 -12.05 9.63 -17.33
N VAL A 217 -13.26 9.92 -16.85
CA VAL A 217 -14.11 8.95 -16.13
C VAL A 217 -15.12 8.39 -17.10
N VAL A 218 -15.11 7.08 -17.33
CA VAL A 218 -15.99 6.35 -18.24
C VAL A 218 -16.93 5.47 -17.39
N PRO A 219 -18.25 5.77 -17.34
CA PRO A 219 -19.20 4.88 -16.70
C PRO A 219 -19.36 3.59 -17.51
N VAL A 220 -19.28 2.44 -16.84
CA VAL A 220 -19.35 1.11 -17.47
C VAL A 220 -20.18 0.14 -16.63
N SER A 221 -20.69 -0.90 -17.25
CA SER A 221 -21.19 -2.11 -16.58
C SER A 221 -20.53 -3.33 -17.22
N ALA A 222 -19.70 -4.01 -16.45
CA ALA A 222 -19.11 -5.28 -16.86
C ALA A 222 -20.14 -6.43 -16.96
N GLU A 223 -21.33 -6.27 -16.38
CA GLU A 223 -22.43 -7.26 -16.43
C GLU A 223 -23.29 -7.12 -17.69
N THR A 224 -23.55 -5.87 -18.13
CA THR A 224 -24.45 -5.58 -19.26
C THR A 224 -23.72 -5.16 -20.53
N GLY A 225 -22.41 -4.90 -20.46
CA GLY A 225 -21.59 -4.41 -21.58
C GLY A 225 -21.71 -2.92 -21.85
N GLU A 226 -22.56 -2.18 -21.11
CA GLU A 226 -22.73 -0.74 -21.30
C GLU A 226 -21.43 0.01 -21.01
N GLY A 227 -21.11 1.00 -21.89
CA GLY A 227 -19.91 1.83 -21.75
C GLY A 227 -18.59 1.12 -22.08
N VAL A 228 -18.57 -0.20 -22.27
CA VAL A 228 -17.37 -0.95 -22.71
C VAL A 228 -16.93 -0.50 -24.11
N PRO A 229 -17.82 -0.32 -25.09
CA PRO A 229 -17.47 0.30 -26.39
C PRO A 229 -16.84 1.69 -26.25
N ASP A 230 -17.37 2.52 -25.36
CA ASP A 230 -16.84 3.86 -25.07
C ASP A 230 -15.44 3.78 -24.44
N LEU A 231 -15.23 2.88 -23.48
CA LEU A 231 -13.94 2.64 -22.82
C LEU A 231 -12.85 2.24 -23.83
N LEU A 232 -13.15 1.25 -24.67
CA LEU A 232 -12.23 0.78 -25.72
C LEU A 232 -11.90 1.89 -26.73
N THR A 233 -12.90 2.69 -27.10
CA THR A 233 -12.71 3.83 -28.01
C THR A 233 -11.78 4.88 -27.42
N VAL A 234 -11.96 5.22 -26.13
CA VAL A 234 -11.10 6.18 -25.43
C VAL A 234 -9.68 5.64 -25.33
N LEU A 235 -9.49 4.37 -24.97
CA LEU A 235 -8.17 3.73 -24.87
C LEU A 235 -7.45 3.74 -26.21
N MET A 236 -8.11 3.34 -27.30
CA MET A 236 -7.54 3.37 -28.65
C MET A 236 -7.11 4.79 -29.05
N GLY A 237 -8.00 5.76 -28.82
CA GLY A 237 -7.74 7.17 -29.15
C GLY A 237 -6.58 7.77 -28.36
N LEU A 238 -6.44 7.43 -27.08
CA LEU A 238 -5.32 7.86 -26.24
C LEU A 238 -4.01 7.23 -26.69
N SER A 239 -4.01 5.91 -26.92
CA SER A 239 -2.84 5.17 -27.38
C SER A 239 -2.35 5.70 -28.74
N GLN A 240 -3.23 5.87 -29.71
CA GLN A 240 -2.89 6.41 -31.02
C GLN A 240 -2.29 7.82 -30.94
N ARG A 241 -2.87 8.68 -30.11
CA ARG A 241 -2.51 10.11 -30.10
C ARG A 241 -1.26 10.44 -29.29
N TYR A 242 -1.06 9.74 -28.17
CA TYR A 242 -0.05 10.13 -27.17
C TYR A 242 1.11 9.17 -27.06
N LEU A 243 0.93 7.91 -27.46
CA LEU A 243 1.91 6.85 -27.26
C LEU A 243 2.54 6.32 -28.55
N LYS A 244 2.06 6.78 -29.73
CA LYS A 244 2.51 6.25 -31.03
C LYS A 244 4.03 6.29 -31.22
N GLU A 245 4.70 7.36 -30.77
CA GLU A 245 6.16 7.50 -30.91
C GLU A 245 6.93 6.53 -30.01
N GLU A 246 6.36 6.17 -28.85
CA GLU A 246 6.97 5.26 -27.87
C GLU A 246 6.75 3.78 -28.22
N MET A 247 5.78 3.50 -29.11
CA MET A 247 5.42 2.13 -29.50
C MET A 247 6.15 1.62 -30.75
N SER A 248 7.09 2.37 -31.29
CA SER A 248 7.93 1.89 -32.38
C SER A 248 8.95 0.88 -31.84
N ILE A 249 8.87 -0.38 -32.31
CA ILE A 249 9.72 -1.48 -31.85
C ILE A 249 10.57 -2.07 -32.98
N ASP A 250 11.67 -2.70 -32.59
CA ASP A 250 12.44 -3.58 -33.49
C ASP A 250 11.91 -5.02 -33.38
N ILE A 251 10.84 -5.31 -34.13
CA ILE A 251 10.23 -6.66 -34.17
C ILE A 251 11.26 -7.75 -34.51
N GLY A 252 12.31 -7.44 -35.24
CA GLY A 252 13.38 -8.36 -35.58
C GLY A 252 14.42 -8.56 -34.49
N GLY A 253 14.44 -7.68 -33.47
CA GLY A 253 15.40 -7.67 -32.38
C GLY A 253 15.23 -8.82 -31.39
N PRO A 254 16.23 -8.98 -30.48
CA PRO A 254 16.12 -9.93 -29.38
C PRO A 254 15.01 -9.52 -28.41
N GLY A 255 14.25 -10.51 -27.93
CA GLY A 255 13.10 -10.30 -27.06
C GLY A 255 13.48 -9.68 -25.70
N VAL A 256 12.66 -8.72 -25.25
CA VAL A 256 12.75 -8.06 -23.96
C VAL A 256 11.41 -8.23 -23.25
N GLY A 257 11.44 -8.74 -22.04
CA GLY A 257 10.23 -9.03 -21.28
C GLY A 257 10.44 -9.02 -19.77
N THR A 258 9.35 -9.25 -19.05
CA THR A 258 9.33 -9.34 -17.58
C THR A 258 8.52 -10.57 -17.15
N VAL A 259 8.97 -11.26 -16.11
CA VAL A 259 8.28 -12.39 -15.50
C VAL A 259 7.05 -11.90 -14.77
N LEU A 260 5.87 -12.43 -15.12
CA LEU A 260 4.62 -12.19 -14.39
C LEU A 260 4.47 -13.18 -13.23
N GLU A 261 4.76 -14.44 -13.51
CA GLU A 261 4.51 -15.53 -12.57
C GLU A 261 5.44 -16.70 -12.82
N VAL A 262 5.79 -17.43 -11.76
CA VAL A 262 6.58 -18.68 -11.82
C VAL A 262 5.69 -19.82 -11.35
N LYS A 263 5.52 -20.86 -12.19
CA LYS A 263 4.62 -21.98 -11.93
C LYS A 263 5.25 -23.33 -12.25
N GLU A 264 4.86 -24.34 -11.49
CA GLU A 264 5.19 -25.73 -11.83
C GLU A 264 4.10 -26.34 -12.72
N GLU A 265 4.46 -26.74 -13.95
CA GLU A 265 3.55 -27.32 -14.94
C GLU A 265 3.80 -28.80 -15.16
N ARG A 266 2.71 -29.60 -15.16
CA ARG A 266 2.81 -31.04 -15.41
C ARG A 266 3.41 -31.34 -16.79
N GLY A 267 4.57 -31.96 -16.79
CA GLY A 267 5.27 -32.39 -18.01
C GLY A 267 6.27 -31.38 -18.55
N PHE A 268 6.30 -30.15 -18.05
CA PHE A 268 7.25 -29.12 -18.43
C PHE A 268 8.22 -28.74 -17.30
N GLY A 269 7.87 -29.07 -16.02
CA GLY A 269 8.61 -28.60 -14.84
C GLY A 269 8.27 -27.15 -14.52
N THR A 270 9.22 -26.45 -13.93
CA THR A 270 9.05 -25.02 -13.64
C THR A 270 9.02 -24.21 -14.94
N THR A 271 8.01 -23.35 -15.06
CA THR A 271 7.77 -22.45 -16.20
C THR A 271 7.61 -21.03 -15.70
N ILE A 272 7.92 -20.07 -16.56
CA ILE A 272 7.68 -18.65 -16.31
C ILE A 272 6.64 -18.10 -17.29
N ASP A 273 5.70 -17.37 -16.77
CA ASP A 273 4.77 -16.57 -17.55
C ASP A 273 5.37 -15.17 -17.70
N ILE A 274 5.57 -14.70 -18.95
CA ILE A 274 6.18 -13.41 -19.21
C ILE A 274 5.30 -12.52 -20.08
N VAL A 275 5.42 -11.21 -19.91
CA VAL A 275 5.02 -10.22 -20.92
C VAL A 275 6.24 -9.83 -21.72
N LEU A 276 6.20 -10.09 -23.01
CA LEU A 276 7.18 -9.64 -23.97
C LEU A 276 6.74 -8.29 -24.50
N TYR A 277 7.50 -7.24 -24.25
CA TYR A 277 7.13 -5.88 -24.65
C TYR A 277 8.00 -5.28 -25.75
N ASP A 278 9.12 -5.92 -26.09
CA ASP A 278 9.95 -5.56 -27.25
C ASP A 278 10.56 -6.81 -27.88
N GLY A 279 10.85 -6.76 -29.18
CA GLY A 279 11.52 -7.80 -29.95
C GLY A 279 10.72 -9.10 -30.12
N THR A 280 11.44 -10.20 -30.25
CA THR A 280 10.91 -11.54 -30.52
C THR A 280 11.65 -12.58 -29.69
N VAL A 281 10.93 -13.57 -29.16
CA VAL A 281 11.48 -14.78 -28.54
C VAL A 281 11.15 -16.00 -29.40
N ARG A 282 12.10 -16.93 -29.55
CA ARG A 282 11.95 -18.18 -30.32
C ARG A 282 12.25 -19.39 -29.47
N ALA A 283 11.70 -20.52 -29.88
CA ALA A 283 12.16 -21.80 -29.37
C ALA A 283 13.66 -21.96 -29.71
N ASP A 284 14.43 -22.56 -28.78
CA ASP A 284 15.89 -22.69 -28.82
C ASP A 284 16.69 -21.36 -28.61
N ASP A 285 16.07 -20.22 -28.38
CA ASP A 285 16.78 -18.99 -27.96
C ASP A 285 17.38 -19.20 -26.54
N THR A 286 18.57 -18.67 -26.32
CA THR A 286 19.13 -18.54 -24.96
C THR A 286 18.59 -17.28 -24.33
N ILE A 287 18.08 -17.40 -23.10
CA ILE A 287 17.54 -16.30 -22.31
C ILE A 287 18.33 -16.11 -21.02
N VAL A 288 18.38 -14.86 -20.55
CA VAL A 288 18.85 -14.48 -19.22
C VAL A 288 17.65 -13.99 -18.43
N VAL A 289 17.45 -14.60 -17.24
CA VAL A 289 16.32 -14.32 -16.36
C VAL A 289 16.84 -13.89 -14.99
N GLY A 290 16.24 -12.86 -14.40
CA GLY A 290 16.55 -12.46 -13.02
C GLY A 290 16.09 -13.50 -12.01
N ALA A 291 16.92 -13.79 -11.00
CA ALA A 291 16.64 -14.79 -9.97
C ALA A 291 17.16 -14.35 -8.58
N LYS A 292 16.76 -15.08 -7.54
CA LYS A 292 17.00 -14.73 -6.12
C LYS A 292 18.46 -14.51 -5.73
N ASN A 293 19.37 -15.29 -6.29
CA ASN A 293 20.78 -15.26 -5.86
C ASN A 293 21.76 -14.88 -6.97
N GLN A 294 21.40 -15.17 -8.21
CA GLN A 294 22.19 -14.89 -9.42
C GLN A 294 21.29 -14.99 -10.64
N THR A 295 21.68 -14.37 -11.75
CA THR A 295 20.96 -14.50 -13.01
C THR A 295 20.96 -15.95 -13.51
N ILE A 296 19.82 -16.39 -14.05
CA ILE A 296 19.66 -17.69 -14.70
C ILE A 296 19.94 -17.51 -16.19
N VAL A 297 20.85 -18.32 -16.74
CA VAL A 297 21.08 -18.43 -18.18
C VAL A 297 20.61 -19.80 -18.63
N THR A 298 19.62 -19.84 -19.52
CA THR A 298 18.99 -21.10 -19.93
C THR A 298 18.47 -21.02 -21.36
N ASP A 299 18.31 -22.20 -22.00
CA ASP A 299 17.77 -22.29 -23.35
C ASP A 299 16.27 -22.61 -23.32
N VAL A 300 15.49 -21.87 -24.10
CA VAL A 300 14.05 -22.05 -24.23
C VAL A 300 13.75 -23.40 -24.84
N ARG A 301 13.08 -24.31 -24.12
CA ARG A 301 12.65 -25.63 -24.64
C ARG A 301 11.33 -25.56 -25.37
N ALA A 302 10.40 -24.75 -24.89
CA ALA A 302 9.10 -24.59 -25.48
C ALA A 302 8.52 -23.19 -25.15
N LEU A 303 7.86 -22.62 -26.13
CA LEU A 303 6.99 -21.47 -25.99
C LEU A 303 5.54 -21.97 -26.05
N LEU A 304 4.76 -21.62 -25.05
CA LEU A 304 3.38 -22.08 -24.91
C LEU A 304 2.44 -20.90 -24.92
N GLN A 305 1.41 -20.97 -25.76
CA GLN A 305 0.30 -20.02 -25.79
C GLN A 305 -1.02 -20.76 -25.49
N PRO A 306 -2.00 -20.14 -24.83
CA PRO A 306 -3.33 -20.72 -24.67
C PRO A 306 -3.98 -20.93 -26.03
N GLN A 307 -4.74 -22.01 -26.17
CA GLN A 307 -5.53 -22.23 -27.39
C GLN A 307 -6.66 -21.20 -27.47
N PRO A 308 -7.05 -20.77 -28.70
CA PRO A 308 -8.21 -19.94 -28.90
C PRO A 308 -9.47 -20.52 -28.26
N LEU A 309 -10.33 -19.70 -27.67
CA LEU A 309 -11.54 -20.08 -26.92
C LEU A 309 -12.50 -21.01 -27.70
N ALA A 310 -12.44 -21.02 -29.04
CA ALA A 310 -13.26 -21.88 -29.90
C ALA A 310 -12.94 -23.38 -29.77
N GLU A 311 -11.77 -23.76 -29.28
CA GLU A 311 -11.28 -25.14 -29.28
C GLU A 311 -11.19 -25.82 -27.89
N ILE A 312 -11.69 -25.17 -26.81
CA ILE A 312 -11.65 -25.69 -25.42
C ILE A 312 -12.51 -26.96 -25.20
N ARG A 313 -12.57 -27.84 -26.16
CA ARG A 313 -13.22 -29.17 -26.01
C ARG A 313 -12.23 -30.32 -25.76
N THR A 314 -10.94 -30.04 -25.70
CA THR A 314 -9.87 -31.02 -25.48
C THR A 314 -9.01 -30.66 -24.28
N GLU A 315 -8.46 -31.67 -23.61
CA GLU A 315 -7.66 -31.55 -22.36
C GLU A 315 -6.34 -30.75 -22.49
N LYS A 316 -6.01 -30.22 -23.66
CA LYS A 316 -4.81 -29.40 -23.88
C LYS A 316 -5.16 -27.93 -23.77
N GLN A 317 -4.72 -27.30 -22.69
CA GLN A 317 -4.91 -25.86 -22.46
C GLN A 317 -3.92 -24.97 -23.23
N PHE A 318 -2.81 -25.52 -23.72
CA PHE A 318 -1.72 -24.79 -24.36
C PHE A 318 -1.34 -25.38 -25.72
N GLU A 319 -0.97 -24.51 -26.66
CA GLU A 319 -0.33 -24.86 -27.91
C GLU A 319 1.14 -24.43 -27.90
N GLN A 320 2.03 -25.29 -28.40
CA GLN A 320 3.43 -24.92 -28.57
C GLN A 320 3.61 -24.16 -29.86
N VAL A 321 4.28 -22.99 -29.77
CA VAL A 321 4.60 -22.13 -30.90
C VAL A 321 6.12 -22.01 -31.10
N ASP A 322 6.55 -21.69 -32.33
CA ASP A 322 7.98 -21.58 -32.65
C ASP A 322 8.54 -20.18 -32.32
N GLU A 323 7.73 -19.14 -32.43
CA GLU A 323 8.12 -17.75 -32.09
C GLU A 323 6.96 -16.95 -31.54
N VAL A 324 7.27 -15.96 -30.69
CA VAL A 324 6.35 -14.97 -30.16
C VAL A 324 6.97 -13.57 -30.30
N ARG A 325 6.17 -12.62 -30.80
CA ARG A 325 6.57 -11.22 -31.02
C ARG A 325 5.90 -10.30 -30.02
N ALA A 326 6.54 -9.19 -29.70
CA ALA A 326 5.99 -8.16 -28.83
C ALA A 326 4.82 -7.41 -29.50
N ALA A 327 3.80 -6.91 -28.73
CA ALA A 327 3.61 -7.18 -27.32
C ALA A 327 2.72 -8.42 -27.16
N ALA A 328 3.16 -9.36 -26.31
CA ALA A 328 2.40 -10.58 -26.09
C ALA A 328 2.75 -11.21 -24.72
N GLY A 329 1.77 -11.91 -24.14
CA GLY A 329 2.02 -12.82 -23.02
C GLY A 329 2.43 -14.21 -23.54
N VAL A 330 3.41 -14.83 -22.94
CA VAL A 330 3.87 -16.18 -23.31
C VAL A 330 4.37 -16.93 -22.09
N LYS A 331 4.08 -18.25 -22.03
CA LYS A 331 4.67 -19.15 -21.04
C LYS A 331 5.94 -19.79 -21.64
N ILE A 332 7.04 -19.66 -20.93
CA ILE A 332 8.33 -20.23 -21.30
C ILE A 332 8.63 -21.44 -20.42
N ALA A 333 8.90 -22.57 -21.04
CA ALA A 333 9.45 -23.73 -20.39
C ALA A 333 10.95 -23.83 -20.71
N ALA A 334 11.78 -23.83 -19.69
CA ALA A 334 13.24 -23.96 -19.78
C ALA A 334 13.80 -24.68 -18.54
N PRO A 335 15.04 -25.20 -18.59
CA PRO A 335 15.70 -25.72 -17.40
C PRO A 335 15.98 -24.65 -16.34
N ASP A 336 16.16 -25.11 -15.11
CA ASP A 336 16.74 -24.33 -13.99
C ASP A 336 15.98 -23.00 -13.65
N LEU A 337 14.65 -22.94 -13.91
CA LEU A 337 13.80 -21.78 -13.63
C LEU A 337 13.27 -21.73 -12.18
N ASP A 338 13.66 -22.67 -11.32
CA ASP A 338 13.12 -22.81 -9.96
C ASP A 338 13.40 -21.57 -9.06
N ASP A 339 14.51 -20.88 -9.32
CA ASP A 339 14.90 -19.66 -8.60
C ASP A 339 14.48 -18.36 -9.33
N ALA A 340 13.76 -18.44 -10.44
CA ALA A 340 13.25 -17.27 -11.12
C ALA A 340 12.27 -16.49 -10.23
N MET A 341 12.21 -15.16 -10.39
CA MET A 341 11.35 -14.31 -9.57
C MET A 341 10.29 -13.62 -10.42
N ALA A 342 9.08 -13.51 -9.87
CA ALA A 342 8.06 -12.63 -10.44
C ALA A 342 8.54 -11.15 -10.35
N GLY A 343 8.33 -10.40 -11.42
CA GLY A 343 8.87 -9.05 -11.56
C GLY A 343 10.27 -8.97 -12.16
N ALA A 344 10.97 -10.10 -12.30
CA ALA A 344 12.34 -10.10 -12.82
C ALA A 344 12.40 -9.88 -14.34
N PRO A 345 13.44 -9.18 -14.83
CA PRO A 345 13.65 -8.99 -16.26
C PRO A 345 14.02 -10.30 -16.96
N VAL A 346 13.58 -10.39 -18.23
CA VAL A 346 13.94 -11.46 -19.16
C VAL A 346 14.53 -10.85 -20.42
N ARG A 347 15.68 -11.33 -20.84
CA ARG A 347 16.38 -10.86 -22.04
C ARG A 347 16.79 -12.04 -22.93
N VAL A 348 16.49 -11.94 -24.22
CA VAL A 348 16.98 -12.89 -25.22
C VAL A 348 18.40 -12.52 -25.64
N VAL A 349 19.33 -13.48 -25.61
CA VAL A 349 20.76 -13.23 -25.92
C VAL A 349 20.99 -13.04 -27.40
N ARG A 350 20.56 -14.01 -28.22
CA ARG A 350 20.71 -14.06 -29.69
C ARG A 350 22.10 -13.62 -30.17
N ASP A 351 22.22 -12.53 -30.94
CA ASP A 351 23.46 -12.03 -31.55
C ASP A 351 24.30 -11.12 -30.61
N ARG A 352 23.88 -10.97 -29.35
CA ARG A 352 24.57 -10.16 -28.34
C ARG A 352 25.56 -11.00 -27.51
N PRO A 353 26.66 -10.40 -27.03
CA PRO A 353 27.55 -11.07 -26.06
C PRO A 353 26.76 -11.45 -24.79
N LEU A 354 26.86 -12.70 -24.35
CA LEU A 354 26.15 -13.21 -23.17
C LEU A 354 26.48 -12.39 -21.91
N GLU A 355 27.76 -12.05 -21.70
CA GLU A 355 28.22 -11.27 -20.55
C GLU A 355 27.55 -9.89 -20.49
N GLU A 356 27.38 -9.22 -21.63
CA GLU A 356 26.69 -7.92 -21.70
C GLU A 356 25.22 -8.03 -21.31
N VAL A 357 24.53 -9.10 -21.73
CA VAL A 357 23.12 -9.32 -21.38
C VAL A 357 22.95 -9.68 -19.89
N ILE A 358 23.91 -10.44 -19.32
CA ILE A 358 23.94 -10.72 -17.88
C ILE A 358 24.13 -9.42 -17.11
N GLU A 359 25.12 -8.60 -17.48
CA GLU A 359 25.37 -7.31 -16.82
C GLU A 359 24.15 -6.36 -16.89
N GLU A 360 23.40 -6.39 -18.01
CA GLU A 360 22.16 -5.62 -18.16
C GLU A 360 21.07 -6.07 -17.18
N VAL A 361 20.84 -7.38 -17.06
CA VAL A 361 19.85 -7.97 -16.13
C VAL A 361 20.27 -7.74 -14.69
N GLU A 362 21.55 -7.92 -14.34
CA GLU A 362 22.07 -7.68 -13.00
C GLU A 362 22.01 -6.19 -12.62
N ALA A 363 22.28 -5.29 -13.56
CA ALA A 363 22.16 -3.87 -13.31
C ALA A 363 20.71 -3.44 -13.10
N GLU A 364 19.74 -4.05 -13.81
CA GLU A 364 18.31 -3.80 -13.63
C GLU A 364 17.82 -4.32 -12.27
N LEU A 365 18.30 -5.50 -11.85
CA LEU A 365 18.01 -6.05 -10.52
C LEU A 365 18.64 -5.21 -9.40
N ALA A 366 19.85 -4.69 -9.60
CA ALA A 366 20.53 -3.84 -8.62
C ALA A 366 19.90 -2.45 -8.47
N GLU A 367 19.14 -1.95 -9.45
CA GLU A 367 18.36 -0.72 -9.31
C GLU A 367 17.13 -0.88 -8.38
N ILE A 368 16.70 -2.12 -8.11
CA ILE A 368 15.65 -2.47 -7.13
C ILE A 368 16.30 -2.64 -5.73
N ASP A 369 17.49 -2.09 -5.53
CA ASP A 369 18.22 -2.21 -4.27
C ASP A 369 17.47 -1.46 -3.16
N VAL A 370 16.73 -2.21 -2.36
CA VAL A 370 16.17 -1.70 -1.11
C VAL A 370 17.34 -1.35 -0.20
N VAL A 371 17.45 -0.07 0.14
CA VAL A 371 18.48 0.38 1.09
C VAL A 371 18.26 -0.37 2.40
N THR A 372 19.21 -1.24 2.75
CA THR A 372 19.19 -1.97 4.02
C THR A 372 20.15 -1.32 5.00
N GLU A 373 19.75 -1.26 6.27
CA GLU A 373 20.52 -0.72 7.37
C GLU A 373 21.07 -1.84 8.26
N GLU A 374 21.92 -1.49 9.23
CA GLU A 374 22.45 -2.46 10.20
C GLU A 374 21.36 -2.95 11.16
N GLU A 375 20.30 -2.15 11.35
CA GLU A 375 19.13 -2.44 12.19
C GLU A 375 17.84 -2.02 11.46
N GLY A 376 16.73 -2.72 11.73
CA GLY A 376 15.44 -2.44 11.13
C GLY A 376 14.56 -3.68 11.04
N VAL A 377 13.43 -3.53 10.38
CA VAL A 377 12.46 -4.62 10.15
C VAL A 377 12.88 -5.53 9.02
N VAL A 378 12.37 -6.76 9.01
CA VAL A 378 12.47 -7.68 7.88
C VAL A 378 11.26 -7.50 6.99
N VAL A 379 11.47 -7.35 5.68
CA VAL A 379 10.41 -7.19 4.69
C VAL A 379 10.37 -8.39 3.76
N LYS A 380 9.18 -8.93 3.54
CA LYS A 380 8.91 -10.01 2.59
C LYS A 380 7.80 -9.59 1.63
N ALA A 381 7.93 -9.91 0.35
CA ALA A 381 6.91 -9.63 -0.64
C ALA A 381 6.82 -10.76 -1.68
N ASP A 382 5.72 -10.84 -2.39
CA ASP A 382 5.49 -11.81 -3.46
C ASP A 382 6.30 -11.53 -4.73
N THR A 383 6.55 -10.25 -5.02
CA THR A 383 7.29 -9.79 -6.21
C THR A 383 8.35 -8.75 -5.88
N LEU A 384 9.32 -8.57 -6.77
CA LEU A 384 10.35 -7.52 -6.64
C LEU A 384 9.76 -6.12 -6.54
N GLY A 385 8.75 -5.86 -7.32
CA GLY A 385 8.21 -4.54 -7.30
C GLY A 385 7.28 -4.26 -6.12
N SER A 386 6.57 -5.27 -5.55
CA SER A 386 5.89 -5.15 -4.27
C SER A 386 6.91 -4.81 -3.18
N LEU A 387 8.09 -5.45 -3.24
CA LEU A 387 9.19 -5.18 -2.33
C LEU A 387 9.66 -3.71 -2.43
N GLU A 388 9.83 -3.20 -3.66
CA GLU A 388 10.17 -1.78 -3.91
C GLU A 388 9.09 -0.82 -3.39
N ALA A 389 7.81 -1.16 -3.60
CA ALA A 389 6.69 -0.32 -3.16
C ALA A 389 6.60 -0.24 -1.63
N ILE A 390 6.79 -1.38 -0.93
CA ILE A 390 6.81 -1.41 0.54
C ILE A 390 8.03 -0.66 1.06
N ALA A 391 9.21 -0.87 0.47
CA ALA A 391 10.42 -0.18 0.89
C ALA A 391 10.27 1.34 0.78
N ALA A 392 9.65 1.82 -0.30
CA ALA A 392 9.35 3.24 -0.45
C ALA A 392 8.34 3.76 0.59
N ALA A 393 7.31 2.97 0.92
CA ALA A 393 6.33 3.35 1.96
C ALA A 393 6.96 3.37 3.36
N LEU A 394 7.89 2.45 3.65
CA LEU A 394 8.63 2.41 4.92
C LEU A 394 9.67 3.54 5.01
N ASP A 395 10.29 3.94 3.89
CA ASP A 395 11.18 5.11 3.84
C ASP A 395 10.41 6.41 4.12
N ASP A 396 9.21 6.56 3.54
CA ASP A 396 8.31 7.69 3.82
C ASP A 396 7.86 7.72 5.30
N ALA A 397 7.75 6.56 5.95
CA ALA A 397 7.43 6.39 7.38
C ALA A 397 8.67 6.42 8.30
N GLU A 398 9.87 6.65 7.75
CA GLU A 398 11.15 6.64 8.49
C GLU A 398 11.42 5.30 9.22
N VAL A 399 10.95 4.17 8.68
CA VAL A 399 11.15 2.82 9.21
C VAL A 399 12.35 2.16 8.52
N PRO A 400 13.44 1.85 9.25
CA PRO A 400 14.61 1.22 8.68
C PRO A 400 14.36 -0.25 8.33
N ILE A 401 15.00 -0.74 7.27
CA ILE A 401 14.89 -2.11 6.79
C ILE A 401 16.24 -2.82 6.96
N VAL A 402 16.30 -3.92 7.70
CA VAL A 402 17.52 -4.72 7.84
C VAL A 402 17.64 -5.77 6.73
N ARG A 403 16.52 -6.24 6.22
CA ARG A 403 16.48 -7.26 5.17
C ARG A 403 15.20 -7.18 4.37
N ALA A 404 15.31 -7.29 3.05
CA ALA A 404 14.18 -7.32 2.14
C ALA A 404 14.37 -8.46 1.12
N GLU A 405 13.37 -9.37 0.99
CA GLU A 405 13.45 -10.52 0.07
C GLU A 405 12.08 -10.91 -0.48
N VAL A 406 12.10 -11.46 -1.69
CA VAL A 406 10.90 -12.04 -2.33
C VAL A 406 10.66 -13.47 -1.85
N GLY A 407 9.39 -13.81 -1.59
CA GLY A 407 8.87 -15.11 -1.18
C GLY A 407 8.37 -15.17 0.24
N ASP A 408 7.85 -16.34 0.65
CA ASP A 408 7.21 -16.58 1.93
C ASP A 408 8.11 -16.33 3.14
N VAL A 409 7.49 -16.03 4.26
CA VAL A 409 8.19 -15.86 5.54
C VAL A 409 8.69 -17.22 6.02
N ALA A 410 10.00 -17.34 6.18
CA ALA A 410 10.68 -18.57 6.57
C ALA A 410 11.38 -18.42 7.94
N PRO A 411 11.75 -19.53 8.63
CA PRO A 411 12.44 -19.48 9.92
C PRO A 411 13.72 -18.63 9.95
N ARG A 412 14.43 -18.56 8.83
CA ARG A 412 15.63 -17.69 8.71
C ARG A 412 15.30 -16.20 8.84
N ASP A 413 14.10 -15.78 8.43
CA ASP A 413 13.66 -14.40 8.49
C ASP A 413 13.33 -14.02 9.94
N ILE A 414 12.68 -14.93 10.67
CA ILE A 414 12.45 -14.82 12.12
C ILE A 414 13.78 -14.73 12.89
N ALA A 415 14.78 -15.55 12.49
CA ALA A 415 16.08 -15.52 13.11
C ALA A 415 16.77 -14.15 12.94
N VAL A 416 16.60 -13.49 11.82
CA VAL A 416 17.12 -12.13 11.59
C VAL A 416 16.35 -11.10 12.43
N ALA A 417 15.01 -11.07 12.34
CA ALA A 417 14.18 -10.11 13.08
C ALA A 417 14.41 -10.20 14.60
N SER A 418 14.57 -11.42 15.14
CA SER A 418 14.83 -11.63 16.57
C SER A 418 16.21 -11.16 17.06
N THR A 419 17.07 -10.64 16.17
CA THR A 419 18.38 -10.07 16.55
C THR A 419 18.39 -8.55 16.60
N ALA A 420 17.26 -7.90 16.39
CA ALA A 420 17.14 -6.45 16.51
C ALA A 420 17.46 -5.97 17.95
N ASP A 421 18.15 -4.85 18.05
CA ASP A 421 18.51 -4.25 19.34
C ASP A 421 17.31 -3.52 19.96
N GLU A 422 16.43 -2.94 19.11
CA GLU A 422 15.21 -2.24 19.53
C GLU A 422 13.98 -3.15 19.38
N PRO A 423 13.16 -3.33 20.44
CA PRO A 423 11.98 -4.20 20.39
C PRO A 423 10.97 -3.85 19.28
N LYS A 424 10.91 -2.58 18.86
CA LYS A 424 10.04 -2.17 17.78
C LYS A 424 10.45 -2.75 16.42
N HIS A 425 11.71 -3.15 16.26
CA HIS A 425 12.25 -3.75 15.03
C HIS A 425 12.21 -5.28 15.06
N GLU A 426 11.79 -5.92 16.18
CA GLU A 426 11.54 -7.37 16.25
C GLU A 426 10.25 -7.73 15.49
N ALA A 427 10.19 -7.34 14.21
CA ALA A 427 9.00 -7.45 13.37
C ALA A 427 9.34 -7.88 11.95
N ILE A 428 8.38 -8.58 11.33
CA ILE A 428 8.41 -8.94 9.92
C ILE A 428 7.16 -8.38 9.23
N LEU A 429 7.35 -7.64 8.15
CA LEU A 429 6.29 -7.13 7.31
C LEU A 429 6.22 -7.97 6.04
N GLY A 430 5.16 -8.75 5.91
CA GLY A 430 4.89 -9.64 4.79
C GLY A 430 3.75 -9.10 3.92
N PHE A 431 4.04 -8.80 2.68
CA PHE A 431 3.03 -8.35 1.73
C PHE A 431 2.68 -9.47 0.76
N ASN A 432 1.42 -9.94 0.83
CA ASN A 432 0.89 -11.01 -0.03
C ASN A 432 1.78 -12.24 -0.09
N VAL A 433 2.27 -12.66 1.04
CA VAL A 433 3.10 -13.86 1.22
C VAL A 433 2.49 -14.72 2.30
N ASP A 434 2.72 -16.02 2.22
CA ASP A 434 2.35 -16.94 3.27
C ASP A 434 3.43 -16.98 4.36
N VAL A 435 3.03 -17.33 5.58
CA VAL A 435 3.95 -17.65 6.67
C VAL A 435 4.05 -19.15 6.78
N LEU A 436 5.26 -19.69 6.66
CA LEU A 436 5.46 -21.13 6.79
C LEU A 436 5.19 -21.59 8.24
N ASP A 437 4.56 -22.78 8.41
CA ASP A 437 4.18 -23.35 9.72
C ASP A 437 5.33 -23.39 10.74
N ASP A 438 6.57 -23.55 10.27
CA ASP A 438 7.77 -23.54 11.11
C ASP A 438 8.19 -22.12 11.51
N ALA A 439 7.96 -21.14 10.64
CA ALA A 439 8.24 -19.74 10.90
C ALA A 439 7.26 -19.15 11.92
N GLU A 440 5.97 -19.46 11.79
CA GLU A 440 4.93 -19.02 12.73
C GLU A 440 5.24 -19.48 14.17
N ARG A 441 5.60 -20.75 14.33
CA ARG A 441 6.01 -21.29 15.63
C ARG A 441 7.28 -20.64 16.20
N GLU A 442 8.26 -20.37 15.34
CA GLU A 442 9.51 -19.72 15.77
C GLU A 442 9.28 -18.26 16.13
N ALA A 443 8.35 -17.56 15.45
CA ALA A 443 7.95 -16.20 15.78
C ALA A 443 7.31 -16.12 17.18
N GLU A 444 6.37 -17.04 17.49
CA GLU A 444 5.77 -17.15 18.82
C GLU A 444 6.82 -17.45 19.93
N GLU A 445 7.81 -18.33 19.65
CA GLU A 445 8.86 -18.68 20.61
C GLU A 445 9.83 -17.52 20.88
N LYS A 446 10.05 -16.65 19.89
CA LYS A 446 11.02 -15.55 19.98
C LYS A 446 10.41 -14.18 20.18
N ASP A 447 9.08 -14.09 20.29
CA ASP A 447 8.33 -12.85 20.48
C ASP A 447 8.51 -11.87 19.30
N VAL A 448 8.62 -12.41 18.07
CA VAL A 448 8.70 -11.62 16.83
C VAL A 448 7.31 -11.39 16.28
N GLU A 449 6.94 -10.12 16.07
CA GLU A 449 5.64 -9.76 15.53
C GLU A 449 5.58 -9.96 14.01
N LEU A 450 4.45 -10.51 13.54
CA LEU A 450 4.20 -10.79 12.14
C LEU A 450 3.04 -9.92 11.63
N PHE A 451 3.36 -9.01 10.72
CA PHE A 451 2.38 -8.20 10.00
C PHE A 451 2.27 -8.76 8.59
N VAL A 452 1.13 -9.34 8.24
CA VAL A 452 0.90 -9.88 6.88
C VAL A 452 -0.42 -9.34 6.37
N ASP A 453 -0.36 -8.65 5.25
CA ASP A 453 -1.52 -8.03 4.62
C ASP A 453 -1.36 -8.00 3.09
N ASP A 454 -2.47 -7.82 2.37
CA ASP A 454 -2.49 -7.64 0.93
C ASP A 454 -2.66 -6.16 0.52
N VAL A 455 -2.59 -5.22 1.49
CA VAL A 455 -2.64 -3.78 1.29
C VAL A 455 -1.43 -3.13 1.98
N ILE A 456 -0.55 -2.48 1.21
CA ILE A 456 0.70 -1.88 1.74
C ILE A 456 0.42 -0.86 2.84
N TYR A 457 -0.58 0.02 2.66
CA TYR A 457 -0.91 1.02 3.67
C TYR A 457 -1.39 0.41 4.98
N GLN A 458 -2.21 -0.66 4.93
CA GLN A 458 -2.66 -1.36 6.14
C GLN A 458 -1.51 -2.06 6.85
N LEU A 459 -0.57 -2.60 6.07
CA LEU A 459 0.65 -3.22 6.60
C LEU A 459 1.50 -2.21 7.36
N VAL A 460 1.73 -1.03 6.78
CA VAL A 460 2.52 0.05 7.41
C VAL A 460 1.78 0.64 8.61
N GLU A 461 0.48 0.95 8.48
CA GLU A 461 -0.35 1.49 9.56
C GLU A 461 -0.42 0.53 10.76
N GLY A 462 -0.61 -0.79 10.50
CA GLY A 462 -0.60 -1.80 11.55
C GLY A 462 0.73 -1.87 12.31
N TYR A 463 1.84 -1.69 11.59
CA TYR A 463 3.16 -1.63 12.21
C TYR A 463 3.37 -0.32 13.00
N GLU A 464 2.93 0.83 12.49
CA GLU A 464 2.98 2.12 13.21
C GLU A 464 2.16 2.07 14.51
N GLU A 465 0.95 1.50 14.48
CA GLU A 465 0.14 1.29 15.69
C GLU A 465 0.86 0.42 16.73
N HIS A 466 1.60 -0.60 16.28
CA HIS A 466 2.41 -1.45 17.15
C HIS A 466 3.56 -0.67 17.79
N ILE A 467 4.29 0.16 17.02
CA ILE A 467 5.33 1.05 17.57
C ILE A 467 4.76 1.95 18.65
N GLU A 468 3.64 2.62 18.37
CA GLU A 468 2.97 3.48 19.35
C GLU A 468 2.55 2.72 20.63
N ALA A 469 2.12 1.45 20.48
CA ALA A 469 1.78 0.61 21.63
C ALA A 469 3.01 0.27 22.48
N ILE A 470 4.14 -0.07 21.85
CA ILE A 470 5.41 -0.32 22.56
C ILE A 470 5.88 0.94 23.29
N GLU A 471 5.87 2.08 22.60
CA GLU A 471 6.30 3.35 23.21
C GLU A 471 5.41 3.73 24.40
N ARG A 472 4.09 3.60 24.27
CA ARG A 472 3.15 3.80 25.38
C ARG A 472 3.42 2.86 26.56
N ALA A 473 3.65 1.58 26.29
CA ALA A 473 3.96 0.61 27.33
C ALA A 473 5.30 0.91 28.04
N GLN A 474 6.32 1.35 27.31
CA GLN A 474 7.60 1.78 27.88
C GLN A 474 7.42 3.04 28.73
N GLN A 475 6.66 4.03 28.26
CA GLN A 475 6.35 5.25 29.01
C GLN A 475 5.60 4.93 30.32
N GLU A 476 4.59 4.05 30.27
CA GLU A 476 3.86 3.60 31.46
C GLU A 476 4.79 2.92 32.47
N GLN A 477 5.69 2.04 32.02
CA GLN A 477 6.67 1.38 32.88
C GLN A 477 7.65 2.38 33.52
N VAL A 478 8.05 3.43 32.80
CA VAL A 478 8.89 4.51 33.33
C VAL A 478 8.09 5.31 34.35
N LEU A 479 6.85 5.69 34.05
CA LEU A 479 5.97 6.42 34.96
C LEU A 479 5.66 5.65 36.24
N ASP A 480 5.54 4.33 36.20
CA ASP A 480 5.30 3.50 37.38
C ASP A 480 6.52 3.43 38.32
N LYS A 481 7.72 3.54 37.77
CA LYS A 481 8.98 3.54 38.57
C LYS A 481 9.33 4.93 39.11
N ILE A 482 8.76 5.98 38.52
CA ILE A 482 9.02 7.36 38.94
C ILE A 482 8.07 7.76 40.06
N LYS A 483 8.63 8.36 41.11
CA LYS A 483 7.82 8.97 42.16
C LYS A 483 7.10 10.18 41.59
N ARG A 484 5.78 10.21 41.75
CA ARG A 484 4.92 11.29 41.27
C ARG A 484 4.78 12.41 42.28
N PRO A 485 4.70 13.66 41.85
CA PRO A 485 4.49 14.79 42.76
C PRO A 485 3.04 14.80 43.24
N CYS A 486 2.85 15.03 44.52
CA CYS A 486 1.53 15.22 45.11
C CYS A 486 1.57 16.28 46.18
N ARG A 487 0.54 17.13 46.21
CA ARG A 487 0.28 18.11 47.27
C ARG A 487 -1.06 17.79 47.91
N PHE A 488 -1.08 17.69 49.22
CA PHE A 488 -2.27 17.37 49.97
C PHE A 488 -2.34 18.19 51.25
N ARG A 489 -3.55 18.39 51.80
CA ARG A 489 -3.81 19.18 53.01
C ARG A 489 -4.37 18.30 54.10
N VAL A 490 -3.92 18.51 55.33
CA VAL A 490 -4.49 17.89 56.52
C VAL A 490 -5.84 18.55 56.84
N LEU A 491 -6.90 17.77 56.93
CA LEU A 491 -8.24 18.26 57.21
C LEU A 491 -8.41 18.65 58.68
N GLN A 492 -9.22 19.71 58.96
CA GLN A 492 -9.57 20.13 60.29
C GLN A 492 -10.53 19.15 60.95
N ASP A 493 -10.39 18.91 62.23
CA ASP A 493 -11.22 17.99 63.04
C ASP A 493 -11.21 16.52 62.57
N HIS A 494 -10.22 16.13 61.75
CA HIS A 494 -10.07 14.76 61.24
C HIS A 494 -8.75 14.09 61.67
N VAL A 495 -8.42 14.21 62.97
CA VAL A 495 -7.29 13.51 63.56
C VAL A 495 -7.77 12.25 64.28
N PHE A 496 -7.55 11.10 63.67
CA PHE A 496 -7.98 9.82 64.23
C PHE A 496 -6.96 9.23 65.21
N ARG A 497 -5.66 9.54 65.02
CA ARG A 497 -4.56 9.11 65.86
C ARG A 497 -3.39 10.09 65.80
N GLN A 498 -2.87 10.50 66.93
CA GLN A 498 -1.86 11.57 67.00
C GLN A 498 -0.44 11.12 66.63
N SER A 499 -0.05 9.86 66.88
CA SER A 499 1.32 9.38 66.64
C SER A 499 1.43 7.85 66.56
N ASN A 500 2.51 7.32 65.95
CA ASN A 500 2.94 5.91 65.91
C ASN A 500 1.92 4.92 65.28
N PRO A 501 1.52 5.03 64.04
CA PRO A 501 1.63 6.18 63.13
C PRO A 501 0.57 7.25 63.42
N ALA A 502 0.77 8.47 62.96
CA ALA A 502 -0.26 9.49 62.95
C ALA A 502 -1.30 9.11 61.86
N VAL A 503 -2.60 9.15 62.22
CA VAL A 503 -3.70 8.89 61.24
C VAL A 503 -4.55 10.13 61.15
N VAL A 504 -4.54 10.76 59.98
CA VAL A 504 -5.20 12.04 59.73
C VAL A 504 -6.03 11.96 58.45
N GLY A 505 -7.14 12.68 58.41
CA GLY A 505 -7.85 12.93 57.17
C GLY A 505 -7.06 13.93 56.30
N VAL A 506 -6.92 13.63 55.05
CA VAL A 506 -6.25 14.52 54.09
C VAL A 506 -7.08 14.71 52.84
N GLU A 507 -7.02 15.89 52.26
CA GLU A 507 -7.56 16.24 50.95
C GLU A 507 -6.39 16.32 49.95
N VAL A 508 -6.44 15.57 48.85
CA VAL A 508 -5.46 15.68 47.79
C VAL A 508 -5.75 16.92 46.97
N LEU A 509 -4.85 17.90 46.94
CA LEU A 509 -5.01 19.17 46.28
C LEU A 509 -4.58 19.14 44.79
N SER A 510 -3.48 18.44 44.52
CA SER A 510 -2.97 18.24 43.16
C SER A 510 -2.04 17.04 43.13
N GLY A 511 -2.06 16.30 42.02
CA GLY A 511 -1.26 15.08 41.81
C GLY A 511 -1.86 13.84 42.43
N THR A 512 -1.06 12.75 42.49
CA THR A 512 -1.47 11.42 42.95
C THR A 512 -0.71 11.05 44.24
N LEU A 513 -1.44 10.83 45.33
CA LEU A 513 -0.88 10.40 46.62
C LEU A 513 -0.82 8.88 46.66
N LYS A 514 0.39 8.31 46.64
CA LYS A 514 0.63 6.86 46.69
C LYS A 514 1.18 6.40 48.04
N ARG A 515 0.77 5.21 48.51
CA ARG A 515 1.35 4.58 49.70
C ARG A 515 2.86 4.38 49.51
N ASN A 516 3.60 4.29 50.65
CA ASN A 516 5.06 4.19 50.72
C ASN A 516 5.80 5.44 50.18
N SER A 517 5.09 6.55 50.02
CA SER A 517 5.71 7.84 49.68
C SER A 517 6.25 8.52 50.94
N HIS A 518 7.43 9.13 50.83
CA HIS A 518 7.94 10.00 51.89
C HIS A 518 7.22 11.32 51.86
N VAL A 519 6.89 11.84 53.04
CA VAL A 519 6.14 13.08 53.21
C VAL A 519 7.08 14.18 53.66
N VAL A 520 7.01 15.32 52.99
CA VAL A 520 7.77 16.54 53.34
C VAL A 520 6.82 17.69 53.63
N LYS A 521 7.25 18.54 54.58
CA LYS A 521 6.63 19.83 54.91
C LYS A 521 7.61 20.94 54.53
N TRP A 522 7.12 22.02 53.96
CA TRP A 522 7.93 23.16 53.64
C TRP A 522 7.94 24.18 54.78
N ASP A 523 9.14 24.48 55.34
CA ASP A 523 9.36 25.63 56.19
C ASP A 523 10.11 26.71 55.38
N GLY A 524 9.36 27.71 54.93
CA GLY A 524 9.86 28.67 53.97
C GLY A 524 10.27 28.02 52.63
N ASN A 525 11.59 27.95 52.35
CA ASN A 525 12.15 27.33 51.16
C ASN A 525 12.90 26.02 51.45
N GLU A 526 12.81 25.47 52.64
CA GLU A 526 13.41 24.18 53.02
C GLU A 526 12.32 23.10 53.10
N ALA A 527 12.56 21.97 52.42
CA ALA A 527 11.73 20.79 52.54
C ALA A 527 12.24 19.94 53.70
N GLU A 528 11.46 19.81 54.76
CA GLU A 528 11.76 18.92 55.88
C GLU A 528 11.01 17.60 55.73
N ARG A 529 11.71 16.50 55.69
CA ARG A 529 11.10 15.17 55.68
C ARG A 529 10.53 14.84 57.04
N ILE A 530 9.20 14.71 57.12
CA ILE A 530 8.48 14.50 58.38
C ILE A 530 8.08 13.06 58.62
N GLY A 531 7.98 12.23 57.59
CA GLY A 531 7.57 10.83 57.74
C GLY A 531 7.40 10.06 56.45
N GLU A 532 6.76 8.91 56.57
CA GLU A 532 6.45 8.01 55.44
C GLU A 532 4.97 7.60 55.51
N LEU A 533 4.27 7.71 54.37
CA LEU A 533 2.89 7.30 54.24
C LEU A 533 2.80 5.77 54.16
N LYS A 534 2.20 5.13 55.15
CA LYS A 534 2.13 3.66 55.24
C LYS A 534 0.87 3.08 54.63
N SER A 535 -0.28 3.73 54.76
CA SER A 535 -1.55 3.31 54.20
C SER A 535 -2.46 4.49 53.91
N LEU A 536 -3.34 4.29 52.96
CA LEU A 536 -4.45 5.17 52.62
C LEU A 536 -5.75 4.40 52.75
N GLN A 537 -6.80 5.04 53.26
CA GLN A 537 -8.12 4.46 53.35
C GLN A 537 -9.20 5.44 52.87
N ALA A 538 -10.08 4.98 52.00
CA ALA A 538 -11.29 5.68 51.56
C ALA A 538 -12.52 4.88 52.04
N ALA A 539 -13.47 5.52 52.71
CA ALA A 539 -14.68 4.90 53.22
C ALA A 539 -14.45 3.62 54.06
N GLY A 540 -13.26 3.48 54.69
CA GLY A 540 -12.89 2.34 55.53
C GLY A 540 -12.23 1.17 54.77
N GLU A 541 -12.00 1.29 53.47
CA GLU A 541 -11.26 0.32 52.67
C GLU A 541 -9.84 0.83 52.37
N ASP A 542 -8.88 -0.08 52.36
CA ASP A 542 -7.51 0.26 51.99
C ASP A 542 -7.41 0.49 50.48
N ILE A 543 -6.75 1.60 50.11
CA ILE A 543 -6.47 1.97 48.72
C ILE A 543 -4.95 2.14 48.52
N ASP A 544 -4.48 1.95 47.31
CA ASP A 544 -3.08 2.11 46.93
C ASP A 544 -2.71 3.55 46.61
N GLU A 545 -3.67 4.30 46.02
CA GLU A 545 -3.48 5.71 45.62
C GLU A 545 -4.77 6.52 45.83
N ALA A 546 -4.61 7.84 45.96
CA ALA A 546 -5.69 8.82 45.98
C ALA A 546 -5.34 9.99 45.07
N ARG A 547 -6.34 10.49 44.33
CA ARG A 547 -6.21 11.52 43.28
C ARG A 547 -6.69 12.89 43.74
N ALA A 548 -6.34 13.91 43.00
CA ALA A 548 -6.77 15.28 43.25
C ALA A 548 -8.29 15.38 43.45
N GLY A 549 -8.71 16.07 44.51
CA GLY A 549 -10.09 16.22 44.94
C GLY A 549 -10.65 15.12 45.84
N GLU A 550 -9.87 14.07 46.11
CA GLU A 550 -10.28 13.00 47.03
C GLU A 550 -9.91 13.30 48.47
N GLU A 551 -10.81 12.95 49.40
CA GLU A 551 -10.60 13.01 50.84
C GLU A 551 -10.38 11.58 51.36
N VAL A 552 -9.22 11.32 51.96
CA VAL A 552 -8.83 9.99 52.44
C VAL A 552 -8.19 10.03 53.82
N ALA A 553 -8.26 8.93 54.55
CA ALA A 553 -7.48 8.78 55.79
C ALA A 553 -6.07 8.32 55.44
N ALA A 554 -5.07 9.10 55.85
CA ALA A 554 -3.66 8.86 55.63
C ALA A 554 -2.97 8.45 56.94
N SER A 555 -2.27 7.29 56.93
CA SER A 555 -1.45 6.82 58.03
C SER A 555 0.01 7.17 57.75
N ILE A 556 0.56 8.12 58.51
CA ILE A 556 1.93 8.64 58.32
C ILE A 556 2.78 8.21 59.50
N ASP A 557 3.82 7.42 59.25
CA ASP A 557 4.79 7.00 60.26
C ASP A 557 5.88 8.06 60.44
N GLY A 558 6.19 8.38 61.70
CA GLY A 558 7.22 9.35 62.08
C GLY A 558 6.69 10.58 62.81
N PRO A 559 5.75 11.35 62.23
CA PRO A 559 5.34 12.61 62.82
C PRO A 559 4.36 12.44 64.00
N THR A 560 4.27 13.49 64.82
CA THR A 560 3.25 13.66 65.86
C THR A 560 2.42 14.87 65.53
N VAL A 561 1.07 14.71 65.48
CA VAL A 561 0.12 15.82 65.30
C VAL A 561 0.18 16.78 66.49
N GLY A 562 0.23 18.07 66.19
CA GLY A 562 0.47 19.14 67.19
C GLY A 562 1.95 19.45 67.45
N ARG A 563 2.87 18.79 66.69
CA ARG A 563 4.32 19.11 66.72
C ARG A 563 4.90 19.30 65.34
N GLN A 564 4.96 18.24 64.53
CA GLN A 564 5.45 18.29 63.13
C GLN A 564 4.35 18.50 62.11
N ILE A 565 3.14 18.04 62.41
CA ILE A 565 1.96 18.22 61.58
C ILE A 565 0.90 18.95 62.39
N GLU A 566 0.27 19.95 61.79
CA GLU A 566 -0.90 20.65 62.33
C GLU A 566 -2.09 20.51 61.39
N GLU A 567 -3.32 20.67 61.90
CA GLU A 567 -4.52 20.70 61.09
C GLU A 567 -4.47 21.93 60.15
N GLY A 568 -4.76 21.70 58.86
CA GLY A 568 -4.67 22.72 57.82
C GLY A 568 -3.29 22.80 57.14
N ASP A 569 -2.30 22.05 57.60
CA ASP A 569 -0.97 22.01 56.98
C ASP A 569 -1.03 21.46 55.54
N GLU A 570 -0.29 22.08 54.62
CA GLU A 570 -0.04 21.56 53.27
C GLU A 570 1.25 20.74 53.30
N LEU A 571 1.08 19.48 52.90
CA LEU A 571 2.15 18.48 52.85
C LEU A 571 2.38 18.06 51.39
N TRP A 572 3.57 17.53 51.15
CA TRP A 572 3.98 17.11 49.83
C TRP A 572 4.60 15.73 49.85
N THR A 573 4.51 14.99 48.73
CA THR A 573 5.35 13.81 48.54
C THR A 573 6.78 14.24 48.18
N GLU A 574 7.78 13.58 48.76
CA GLU A 574 9.19 13.83 48.44
C GLU A 574 9.48 13.35 47.01
N LEU A 575 9.91 14.26 46.14
CA LEU A 575 10.29 13.98 44.77
C LEU A 575 11.82 14.05 44.65
N PRO A 576 12.51 12.96 44.32
CA PRO A 576 13.95 13.00 44.06
C PRO A 576 14.25 13.88 42.82
N GLU A 577 15.38 14.61 42.88
CA GLU A 577 15.80 15.51 41.80
C GLU A 577 15.86 14.84 40.44
N LYS A 578 16.37 13.59 40.35
CA LYS A 578 16.41 12.81 39.12
C LYS A 578 15.00 12.57 38.55
N HIS A 579 14.02 12.24 39.38
CA HIS A 579 12.64 12.01 38.96
C HIS A 579 11.96 13.33 38.52
N ALA A 580 12.25 14.42 39.25
CA ALA A 580 11.73 15.74 38.88
C ALA A 580 12.23 16.20 37.49
N LYS A 581 13.49 15.90 37.19
CA LYS A 581 14.11 16.20 35.88
C LYS A 581 13.44 15.40 34.75
N ILE A 582 13.28 14.10 34.89
CA ILE A 582 12.64 13.22 33.92
C ILE A 582 11.19 13.68 33.66
N LEU A 583 10.43 13.95 34.74
CA LEU A 583 9.04 14.42 34.64
C LEU A 583 8.91 15.79 33.95
N GLU A 584 9.89 16.70 34.12
CA GLU A 584 9.85 18.03 33.52
C GLU A 584 10.34 18.03 32.06
N GLN A 585 11.34 17.21 31.73
CA GLN A 585 12.04 17.28 30.45
C GLN A 585 11.56 16.21 29.44
N GLU A 586 11.20 15.02 29.93
CA GLU A 586 10.91 13.86 29.09
C GLU A 586 9.42 13.46 29.09
N LEU A 587 8.70 13.71 30.20
CA LEU A 587 7.34 13.21 30.40
C LEU A 587 6.32 14.33 30.74
N ALA A 588 6.64 15.59 30.45
CA ALA A 588 5.76 16.71 30.83
C ALA A 588 4.40 16.67 30.11
N ASP A 589 4.34 16.15 28.90
CA ASP A 589 3.12 16.03 28.10
C ASP A 589 2.33 14.75 28.43
N ASP A 590 2.96 13.77 29.07
CA ASP A 590 2.37 12.46 29.38
C ASP A 590 1.76 12.36 30.78
N ILE A 591 2.00 13.35 31.64
CA ILE A 591 1.43 13.40 32.99
C ILE A 591 0.15 14.24 33.06
N PRO A 592 -0.83 13.86 33.92
CA PRO A 592 -2.06 14.63 34.12
C PRO A 592 -1.78 16.09 34.48
N ALA A 593 -2.69 16.98 34.06
CA ALA A 593 -2.52 18.44 34.27
C ALA A 593 -2.37 18.84 35.74
N ASP A 594 -3.02 18.12 36.65
CA ASP A 594 -2.92 18.31 38.11
C ASP A 594 -1.58 17.85 38.67
N GLU A 595 -0.99 16.77 38.14
CA GLU A 595 0.37 16.34 38.48
C GLU A 595 1.42 17.33 37.97
N LEU A 596 1.23 17.84 36.74
CA LEU A 596 2.09 18.87 36.16
C LEU A 596 2.04 20.15 36.99
N GLU A 597 0.86 20.53 37.50
CA GLU A 597 0.71 21.66 38.45
C GLU A 597 1.51 21.43 39.74
N ALA A 598 1.35 20.24 40.35
CA ALA A 598 2.10 19.86 41.55
C ALA A 598 3.62 19.89 41.29
N LEU A 599 4.06 19.36 40.14
CA LEU A 599 5.47 19.36 39.75
C LEU A 599 6.02 20.80 39.62
N ARG A 600 5.33 21.66 38.89
CA ARG A 600 5.75 23.07 38.72
C ARG A 600 5.87 23.81 40.02
N MET A 601 4.93 23.64 40.93
CA MET A 601 4.96 24.27 42.25
C MET A 601 6.10 23.70 43.09
N TYR A 602 6.37 22.39 43.01
CA TYR A 602 7.48 21.74 43.71
C TYR A 602 8.84 22.25 43.24
N LEU A 603 9.02 22.31 41.91
CA LEU A 603 10.21 22.86 41.26
C LEU A 603 10.43 24.34 41.62
N GLU A 604 9.38 25.15 41.58
CA GLU A 604 9.47 26.57 41.95
C GLU A 604 10.00 26.77 43.38
N LYS A 605 9.50 25.96 44.33
CA LYS A 605 9.98 26.02 45.74
C LYS A 605 11.46 25.65 45.85
N HIS A 606 11.89 24.56 45.20
CA HIS A 606 13.31 24.15 45.23
C HIS A 606 14.22 25.15 44.50
N ARG A 607 13.81 25.70 43.36
CA ARG A 607 14.58 26.63 42.54
C ARG A 607 14.73 28.02 43.15
N LYS A 608 13.91 28.38 44.14
CA LYS A 608 14.11 29.58 44.97
C LYS A 608 15.37 29.48 45.82
N ARG A 609 15.80 28.26 46.20
CA ARG A 609 17.02 27.99 46.97
C ARG A 609 18.19 27.61 46.09
N ASP A 610 17.98 26.71 45.16
CA ASP A 610 18.97 26.25 44.16
C ASP A 610 18.40 26.42 42.75
N PRO A 611 18.81 27.46 42.00
CA PRO A 611 18.30 27.73 40.67
C PRO A 611 18.55 26.63 39.63
N PHE A 612 19.45 25.67 39.90
CA PHE A 612 19.81 24.58 39.01
C PHE A 612 19.19 23.23 39.41
N TRP A 613 18.42 23.20 40.51
CA TRP A 613 17.81 21.96 40.97
C TRP A 613 16.83 21.39 39.92
N GLY A 614 17.05 20.14 39.54
CA GLY A 614 16.22 19.44 38.54
C GLY A 614 16.38 19.95 37.09
N LYS A 615 17.49 20.61 36.78
CA LYS A 615 17.79 21.05 35.39
C LYS A 615 18.76 20.11 34.68
#